data_5108052b59673dbaf0e5257167a318d9
#
_entry.id   5108052b59673dbaf0e5257167a318d9
#
_cell.length_a   1.000
_cell.length_b   1.000
_cell.length_c   1.000
_cell.angle_alpha   90.00
_cell.angle_beta   90.00
_cell.angle_gamma   90.00
#
_symmetry.space_group_name_H-M   'P 1'
#
loop_
_entity.id
_entity.type
_entity.pdbx_description
1 polymer ?
#
loop_
_entity_poly.entity_id
_entity_poly.type
_entity_poly.pdbx_seq_one_letter_code
_entity_poly.pdbx_strand_id
1 'polypeptide(L)'
;MKDLVSKYEVYLESIGKRKNTVSAYITDVSMYLDFVEEKGFKVSEDSYPLISYVQHLKESHKSPSSIQRTIISLRNFYNFLVAEEFLKKVPNLTMKKERVEKKKPLVLTVEEINKIMNSTNVLTEKGIRDKALLELMYATGMKVSEIIGLKVEDVNLDLSYVRCHDNRHYERTIPIGRSAKTAIKDYLKIRDLIAAAGVDNLFVNLNGQQLTRQGV
;
A
#
# COMPACT_ATOMS: atom_id res chain seq x y z
N MET A 1 -9.52 -2.65 -26.99
CA MET A 1 -8.51 -2.32 -25.97
C MET A 1 -8.69 -3.09 -24.66
N LYS A 2 -9.92 -3.36 -24.18
CA LYS A 2 -10.17 -4.14 -22.94
C LYS A 2 -9.49 -5.52 -22.92
N ASP A 3 -9.53 -6.26 -24.03
CA ASP A 3 -8.86 -7.57 -24.14
C ASP A 3 -7.34 -7.50 -23.93
N LEU A 4 -6.70 -6.41 -24.39
CA LEU A 4 -5.26 -6.19 -24.21
C LEU A 4 -4.88 -5.94 -22.74
N VAL A 5 -5.73 -5.21 -22.02
CA VAL A 5 -5.54 -4.95 -20.58
C VAL A 5 -5.65 -6.27 -19.79
N SER A 6 -6.65 -7.09 -20.10
CA SER A 6 -6.83 -8.40 -19.45
C SER A 6 -5.65 -9.35 -19.70
N LYS A 7 -5.13 -9.38 -20.93
CA LYS A 7 -3.91 -10.15 -21.24
C LYS A 7 -2.69 -9.66 -20.45
N TYR A 8 -2.55 -8.34 -20.34
CA TYR A 8 -1.47 -7.75 -19.57
C TYR A 8 -1.57 -8.05 -18.07
N GLU A 9 -2.79 -8.07 -17.52
CA GLU A 9 -3.04 -8.47 -16.13
C GLU A 9 -2.56 -9.90 -15.87
N VAL A 10 -2.99 -10.86 -16.69
CA VAL A 10 -2.56 -12.26 -16.62
C VAL A 10 -1.03 -12.38 -16.74
N TYR A 11 -0.42 -11.64 -17.66
CA TYR A 11 1.03 -11.61 -17.79
C TYR A 11 1.72 -11.10 -16.53
N LEU A 12 1.24 -10.01 -15.92
CA LEU A 12 1.82 -9.48 -14.68
C LEU A 12 1.72 -10.49 -13.52
N GLU A 13 0.62 -11.21 -13.43
CA GLU A 13 0.43 -12.27 -12.43
C GLU A 13 1.38 -13.46 -12.68
N SER A 14 1.53 -13.89 -13.94
CA SER A 14 2.43 -15.00 -14.32
C SER A 14 3.90 -14.74 -13.98
N ILE A 15 4.34 -13.46 -14.06
CA ILE A 15 5.70 -13.06 -13.67
C ILE A 15 5.82 -12.72 -12.18
N GLY A 16 4.82 -13.08 -11.36
CA GLY A 16 4.86 -12.96 -9.90
C GLY A 16 4.75 -11.53 -9.37
N LYS A 17 4.13 -10.61 -10.10
CA LYS A 17 3.88 -9.24 -9.57
C LYS A 17 2.85 -9.28 -8.45
N ARG A 18 3.04 -8.44 -7.44
CA ARG A 18 2.11 -8.32 -6.31
C ARG A 18 0.79 -7.70 -6.75
N LYS A 19 -0.33 -8.12 -6.17
CA LYS A 19 -1.68 -7.62 -6.45
C LYS A 19 -1.77 -6.09 -6.50
N ASN A 20 -1.19 -5.39 -5.54
CA ASN A 20 -1.18 -3.92 -5.54
C ASN A 20 -0.37 -3.32 -6.71
N THR A 21 0.71 -3.99 -7.13
CA THR A 21 1.50 -3.56 -8.29
C THR A 21 0.73 -3.82 -9.58
N VAL A 22 0.08 -4.98 -9.70
CA VAL A 22 -0.79 -5.32 -10.82
C VAL A 22 -1.91 -4.29 -10.95
N SER A 23 -2.68 -4.06 -9.89
CA SER A 23 -3.76 -3.07 -9.88
C SER A 23 -3.29 -1.66 -10.27
N ALA A 24 -2.14 -1.21 -9.74
CA ALA A 24 -1.59 0.09 -10.07
C ALA A 24 -1.16 0.19 -11.56
N TYR A 25 -0.53 -0.86 -12.09
CA TYR A 25 -0.10 -0.89 -13.48
C TYR A 25 -1.29 -0.96 -14.45
N ILE A 26 -2.28 -1.78 -14.12
CA ILE A 26 -3.52 -1.88 -14.90
C ILE A 26 -4.24 -0.53 -14.92
N THR A 27 -4.37 0.14 -13.79
CA THR A 27 -4.97 1.49 -13.72
C THR A 27 -4.22 2.49 -14.61
N ASP A 28 -2.88 2.55 -14.49
CA ASP A 28 -2.06 3.48 -15.28
C ASP A 28 -2.18 3.19 -16.79
N VAL A 29 -2.17 1.91 -17.18
CA VAL A 29 -2.27 1.49 -18.59
C VAL A 29 -3.68 1.76 -19.14
N SER A 30 -4.74 1.48 -18.38
CA SER A 30 -6.11 1.79 -18.80
C SER A 30 -6.29 3.27 -19.07
N MET A 31 -5.84 4.14 -18.17
CA MET A 31 -5.91 5.60 -18.36
C MET A 31 -5.13 6.07 -19.58
N TYR A 32 -3.99 5.45 -19.86
CA TYR A 32 -3.21 5.75 -21.08
C TYR A 32 -3.96 5.31 -22.36
N LEU A 33 -4.53 4.12 -22.36
CA LEU A 33 -5.28 3.60 -23.51
C LEU A 33 -6.52 4.43 -23.81
N ASP A 34 -7.23 4.87 -22.76
CA ASP A 34 -8.37 5.79 -22.90
C ASP A 34 -7.94 7.12 -23.53
N PHE A 35 -6.81 7.68 -23.11
CA PHE A 35 -6.24 8.88 -23.71
C PHE A 35 -5.85 8.67 -25.18
N VAL A 36 -5.21 7.54 -25.50
CA VAL A 36 -4.84 7.19 -26.89
C VAL A 36 -6.08 7.09 -27.78
N GLU A 37 -7.16 6.49 -27.28
CA GLU A 37 -8.44 6.36 -27.98
C GLU A 37 -9.08 7.74 -28.19
N GLU A 38 -9.19 8.55 -27.14
CA GLU A 38 -9.76 9.91 -27.19
C GLU A 38 -9.04 10.81 -28.21
N LYS A 39 -7.71 10.72 -28.27
CA LYS A 39 -6.91 11.52 -29.20
C LYS A 39 -6.78 10.93 -30.61
N GLY A 40 -7.39 9.77 -30.86
CA GLY A 40 -7.28 9.08 -32.14
C GLY A 40 -5.86 8.54 -32.44
N PHE A 41 -5.02 8.37 -31.42
CA PHE A 41 -3.71 7.76 -31.55
C PHE A 41 -3.80 6.25 -31.64
N LYS A 42 -2.69 5.62 -32.02
CA LYS A 42 -2.53 4.16 -32.00
C LYS A 42 -1.38 3.77 -31.07
N VAL A 43 -1.55 2.67 -30.38
CA VAL A 43 -0.45 2.03 -29.65
C VAL A 43 0.51 1.48 -30.72
N SER A 44 1.71 2.02 -30.77
CA SER A 44 2.70 1.72 -31.80
C SER A 44 4.13 1.90 -31.26
N GLU A 45 5.11 1.70 -32.11
CA GLU A 45 6.54 1.93 -31.82
C GLU A 45 6.91 3.42 -31.78
N ASP A 46 5.97 4.29 -32.15
CA ASP A 46 6.16 5.74 -32.08
C ASP A 46 6.05 6.21 -30.63
N SER A 47 6.97 7.07 -30.24
CA SER A 47 6.98 7.66 -28.90
C SER A 47 6.02 8.84 -28.72
N TYR A 48 5.47 9.38 -29.82
CA TYR A 48 4.63 10.58 -29.78
C TYR A 48 3.38 10.43 -28.86
N PRO A 49 2.59 9.33 -28.92
CA PRO A 49 1.46 9.15 -28.02
C PRO A 49 1.86 9.14 -26.54
N LEU A 50 3.00 8.53 -26.22
CA LEU A 50 3.53 8.48 -24.85
C LEU A 50 3.98 9.86 -24.38
N ILE A 51 4.69 10.61 -25.21
CA ILE A 51 5.15 11.97 -24.90
C ILE A 51 3.94 12.88 -24.68
N SER A 52 2.94 12.82 -25.57
CA SER A 52 1.69 13.57 -25.46
C SER A 52 0.95 13.24 -24.17
N TYR A 53 0.89 11.95 -23.78
CA TYR A 53 0.24 11.56 -22.54
C TYR A 53 0.97 12.10 -21.30
N VAL A 54 2.28 12.03 -21.28
CA VAL A 54 3.07 12.58 -20.16
C VAL A 54 2.90 14.10 -20.07
N GLN A 55 2.83 14.80 -21.20
CA GLN A 55 2.53 16.23 -21.22
C GLN A 55 1.12 16.51 -20.65
N HIS A 56 0.11 15.74 -21.05
CA HIS A 56 -1.24 15.80 -20.49
C HIS A 56 -1.27 15.58 -18.97
N LEU A 57 -0.49 14.61 -18.44
CA LEU A 57 -0.39 14.41 -16.99
C LEU A 57 0.24 15.61 -16.27
N LYS A 58 1.21 16.29 -16.87
CA LYS A 58 1.80 17.51 -16.31
C LYS A 58 0.80 18.66 -16.30
N GLU A 59 0.08 18.86 -17.39
CA GLU A 59 -0.98 19.88 -17.50
C GLU A 59 -2.14 19.62 -16.51
N SER A 60 -2.41 18.35 -16.22
CA SER A 60 -3.37 17.92 -15.19
C SER A 60 -2.83 18.03 -13.76
N HIS A 61 -1.69 18.71 -13.55
CA HIS A 61 -1.07 18.92 -12.24
C HIS A 61 -0.79 17.65 -11.42
N LYS A 62 -0.55 16.50 -12.09
CA LYS A 62 -0.14 15.28 -11.41
C LYS A 62 1.26 15.45 -10.80
N SER A 63 1.47 14.87 -9.62
CA SER A 63 2.77 14.97 -8.94
C SER A 63 3.89 14.33 -9.79
N PRO A 64 5.13 14.85 -9.74
CA PRO A 64 6.27 14.27 -10.46
C PRO A 64 6.49 12.78 -10.12
N SER A 65 6.24 12.37 -8.87
CA SER A 65 6.35 10.97 -8.44
C SER A 65 5.28 10.09 -9.10
N SER A 66 4.04 10.60 -9.23
CA SER A 66 2.95 9.90 -9.93
C SER A 66 3.27 9.72 -11.40
N ILE A 67 3.76 10.78 -12.06
CA ILE A 67 4.17 10.74 -13.47
C ILE A 67 5.30 9.71 -13.66
N GLN A 68 6.33 9.69 -12.81
CA GLN A 68 7.39 8.71 -12.89
C GLN A 68 6.88 7.27 -12.71
N ARG A 69 5.94 7.04 -11.78
CA ARG A 69 5.31 5.74 -11.62
C ARG A 69 4.59 5.32 -12.88
N THR A 70 3.77 6.20 -13.45
CA THR A 70 3.04 5.94 -14.69
C THR A 70 4.00 5.62 -15.87
N ILE A 71 5.11 6.33 -16.02
CA ILE A 71 6.14 6.03 -17.03
C ILE A 71 6.71 4.61 -16.85
N ILE A 72 6.95 4.19 -15.60
CA ILE A 72 7.41 2.83 -15.30
C ILE A 72 6.34 1.80 -15.67
N SER A 73 5.07 2.04 -15.33
CA SER A 73 3.94 1.18 -15.69
C SER A 73 3.83 1.02 -17.20
N LEU A 74 3.89 2.13 -17.96
CA LEU A 74 3.81 2.12 -19.42
C LEU A 74 5.02 1.43 -20.06
N ARG A 75 6.23 1.62 -19.52
CA ARG A 75 7.41 0.88 -20.01
C ARG A 75 7.25 -0.63 -19.83
N ASN A 76 6.72 -1.08 -18.70
CA ASN A 76 6.44 -2.51 -18.48
C ASN A 76 5.36 -3.01 -19.46
N PHE A 77 4.33 -2.22 -19.73
CA PHE A 77 3.29 -2.55 -20.70
C PHE A 77 3.87 -2.67 -22.13
N TYR A 78 4.70 -1.74 -22.57
CA TYR A 78 5.34 -1.84 -23.88
C TYR A 78 6.33 -3.00 -23.99
N ASN A 79 7.03 -3.35 -22.91
CA ASN A 79 7.85 -4.57 -22.86
C ASN A 79 6.99 -5.83 -23.03
N PHE A 80 5.80 -5.88 -22.42
CA PHE A 80 4.84 -6.94 -22.63
C PHE A 80 4.39 -7.01 -24.10
N LEU A 81 4.06 -5.87 -24.72
CA LEU A 81 3.64 -5.84 -26.14
C LEU A 81 4.73 -6.35 -27.08
N VAL A 82 6.00 -6.13 -26.75
CA VAL A 82 7.12 -6.67 -27.52
C VAL A 82 7.31 -8.16 -27.24
N ALA A 83 7.18 -8.61 -26.00
CA ALA A 83 7.28 -10.01 -25.63
C ALA A 83 6.19 -10.89 -26.27
N GLU A 84 4.99 -10.35 -26.45
CA GLU A 84 3.85 -10.99 -27.11
C GLU A 84 3.80 -10.71 -28.64
N GLU A 85 4.88 -10.19 -29.21
CA GLU A 85 5.04 -9.91 -30.66
C GLU A 85 4.00 -8.93 -31.25
N PHE A 86 3.28 -8.17 -30.42
CA PHE A 86 2.40 -7.09 -30.86
C PHE A 86 3.19 -5.91 -31.44
N LEU A 87 4.41 -5.68 -30.96
CA LEU A 87 5.33 -4.66 -31.43
C LEU A 87 6.74 -5.25 -31.61
N LYS A 88 7.53 -4.67 -32.52
CA LYS A 88 8.92 -5.09 -32.74
C LYS A 88 9.91 -4.49 -31.75
N LYS A 89 9.62 -3.31 -31.24
CA LYS A 89 10.48 -2.60 -30.28
C LYS A 89 9.67 -1.70 -29.35
N VAL A 90 10.24 -1.45 -28.18
CA VAL A 90 9.69 -0.47 -27.22
C VAL A 90 9.94 0.94 -27.73
N PRO A 91 8.93 1.85 -27.72
CA PRO A 91 9.13 3.27 -28.04
C PRO A 91 10.20 3.89 -27.16
N ASN A 92 10.98 4.82 -27.73
CA ASN A 92 12.03 5.50 -26.99
C ASN A 92 11.43 6.48 -25.96
N LEU A 93 11.47 6.11 -24.68
CA LEU A 93 11.02 6.90 -23.54
C LEU A 93 12.19 7.63 -22.87
N THR A 94 13.07 8.26 -23.64
CA THR A 94 14.13 9.13 -23.10
C THR A 94 13.52 10.44 -22.61
N MET A 95 12.78 10.35 -21.49
CA MET A 95 12.41 11.56 -20.76
C MET A 95 13.50 11.87 -19.74
N LYS A 96 14.03 13.08 -19.77
CA LYS A 96 14.93 13.56 -18.71
C LYS A 96 14.19 13.36 -17.39
N LYS A 97 14.79 12.55 -16.50
CA LYS A 97 14.32 12.47 -15.12
C LYS A 97 14.32 13.87 -14.53
N GLU A 98 13.17 14.48 -14.38
CA GLU A 98 13.08 15.65 -13.53
C GLU A 98 13.60 15.24 -12.16
N ARG A 99 14.61 15.93 -11.66
CA ARG A 99 15.08 15.69 -10.28
C ARG A 99 13.94 16.10 -9.35
N VAL A 100 13.22 15.11 -8.85
CA VAL A 100 12.28 15.34 -7.77
C VAL A 100 13.13 15.64 -6.54
N GLU A 101 13.11 16.88 -6.09
CA GLU A 101 13.68 17.21 -4.78
C GLU A 101 12.98 16.35 -3.73
N LYS A 102 13.75 15.45 -3.13
CA LYS A 102 13.25 14.65 -2.02
C LYS A 102 13.07 15.57 -0.83
N LYS A 103 11.87 16.09 -0.64
CA LYS A 103 11.51 16.78 0.61
C LYS A 103 11.80 15.82 1.76
N LYS A 104 12.57 16.29 2.73
CA LYS A 104 12.76 15.53 3.98
C LYS A 104 11.39 15.29 4.59
N PRO A 105 11.06 14.04 5.01
CA PRO A 105 9.80 13.79 5.69
C PRO A 105 9.74 14.63 6.96
N LEU A 106 8.56 15.20 7.22
CA LEU A 106 8.27 15.81 8.51
C LEU A 106 8.26 14.72 9.57
N VAL A 107 9.07 14.90 10.59
CA VAL A 107 9.15 13.98 11.73
C VAL A 107 8.43 14.65 12.90
N LEU A 108 7.54 13.90 13.55
CA LEU A 108 6.84 14.36 14.74
C LEU A 108 7.81 14.51 15.93
N THR A 109 7.62 15.53 16.71
CA THR A 109 8.35 15.67 17.99
C THR A 109 7.80 14.71 19.04
N VAL A 110 8.55 14.52 20.13
CA VAL A 110 8.11 13.66 21.24
C VAL A 110 6.81 14.20 21.86
N GLU A 111 6.67 15.53 21.96
CA GLU A 111 5.47 16.19 22.48
C GLU A 111 4.25 15.94 21.59
N GLU A 112 4.42 16.01 20.27
CA GLU A 112 3.35 15.71 19.30
C GLU A 112 2.94 14.24 19.37
N ILE A 113 3.91 13.32 19.46
CA ILE A 113 3.64 11.89 19.65
C ILE A 113 2.86 11.67 20.95
N ASN A 114 3.28 12.26 22.05
CA ASN A 114 2.57 12.13 23.32
C ASN A 114 1.14 12.68 23.25
N LYS A 115 0.91 13.79 22.53
CA LYS A 115 -0.44 14.31 22.30
C LYS A 115 -1.30 13.32 21.52
N ILE A 116 -0.77 12.71 20.46
CA ILE A 116 -1.47 11.68 19.67
C ILE A 116 -1.81 10.48 20.57
N MET A 117 -0.83 9.98 21.32
CA MET A 117 -1.03 8.84 22.22
C MET A 117 -2.10 9.09 23.28
N ASN A 118 -2.20 10.33 23.77
CA ASN A 118 -3.15 10.71 24.81
C ASN A 118 -4.49 11.22 24.26
N SER A 119 -4.68 11.32 22.94
CA SER A 119 -5.93 11.77 22.34
C SER A 119 -7.02 10.67 22.32
N THR A 120 -6.65 9.41 22.58
CA THR A 120 -7.58 8.30 22.57
C THR A 120 -8.46 8.30 23.83
N ASN A 121 -9.78 8.20 23.63
CA ASN A 121 -10.73 8.09 24.76
C ASN A 121 -10.83 6.65 25.26
N VAL A 122 -9.99 6.30 26.23
CA VAL A 122 -9.93 4.94 26.82
C VAL A 122 -11.16 4.53 27.64
N LEU A 123 -12.19 5.35 27.68
CA LEU A 123 -13.50 4.99 28.26
C LEU A 123 -14.41 4.29 27.25
N THR A 124 -14.01 4.19 25.99
CA THR A 124 -14.77 3.52 24.93
C THR A 124 -13.98 2.34 24.36
N GLU A 125 -14.68 1.31 23.89
CA GLU A 125 -14.06 0.14 23.25
C GLU A 125 -13.17 0.55 22.07
N LYS A 126 -13.67 1.48 21.23
CA LYS A 126 -12.89 2.06 20.13
C LYS A 126 -11.61 2.72 20.64
N GLY A 127 -11.69 3.54 21.66
CA GLY A 127 -10.53 4.26 22.18
C GLY A 127 -9.49 3.35 22.86
N ILE A 128 -9.92 2.28 23.54
CA ILE A 128 -9.01 1.26 24.08
C ILE A 128 -8.29 0.54 22.94
N ARG A 129 -9.01 0.15 21.88
CA ARG A 129 -8.42 -0.45 20.67
C ARG A 129 -7.42 0.49 20.03
N ASP A 130 -7.81 1.72 19.77
CA ASP A 130 -7.00 2.71 19.08
C ASP A 130 -5.74 3.04 19.89
N LYS A 131 -5.83 3.08 21.23
CA LYS A 131 -4.67 3.22 22.13
C LYS A 131 -3.70 2.05 21.96
N ALA A 132 -4.17 0.82 21.99
CA ALA A 132 -3.34 -0.37 21.83
C ALA A 132 -2.67 -0.40 20.45
N LEU A 133 -3.40 -0.02 19.41
CA LEU A 133 -2.90 0.06 18.04
C LEU A 133 -1.78 1.11 17.91
N LEU A 134 -1.98 2.33 18.40
CA LEU A 134 -1.00 3.40 18.35
C LEU A 134 0.26 3.06 19.15
N GLU A 135 0.10 2.53 20.37
CA GLU A 135 1.23 2.11 21.22
C GLU A 135 2.05 1.00 20.53
N LEU A 136 1.38 0.04 19.91
CA LEU A 136 2.07 -1.03 19.18
C LEU A 136 2.78 -0.50 17.94
N MET A 137 2.12 0.36 17.15
CA MET A 137 2.74 1.00 15.98
C MET A 137 4.01 1.77 16.36
N TYR A 138 3.94 2.55 17.41
CA TYR A 138 5.07 3.35 17.86
C TYR A 138 6.22 2.49 18.41
N ALA A 139 5.90 1.48 19.20
CA ALA A 139 6.90 0.59 19.80
C ALA A 139 7.63 -0.26 18.75
N THR A 140 6.97 -0.63 17.65
CA THR A 140 7.49 -1.66 16.73
C THR A 140 7.92 -1.11 15.38
N GLY A 141 7.43 0.06 14.97
CA GLY A 141 7.61 0.59 13.62
C GLY A 141 7.01 -0.30 12.52
N MET A 142 6.09 -1.20 12.87
CA MET A 142 5.41 -2.06 11.90
C MET A 142 4.57 -1.24 10.92
N LYS A 143 4.48 -1.73 9.68
CA LYS A 143 3.58 -1.13 8.69
C LYS A 143 2.12 -1.39 9.07
N VAL A 144 1.22 -0.49 8.68
CA VAL A 144 -0.23 -0.67 8.89
C VAL A 144 -0.71 -2.04 8.41
N SER A 145 -0.26 -2.50 7.23
CA SER A 145 -0.63 -3.82 6.69
C SER A 145 -0.15 -5.00 7.54
N GLU A 146 0.98 -4.87 8.23
CA GLU A 146 1.51 -5.88 9.13
C GLU A 146 0.69 -5.92 10.41
N ILE A 147 0.34 -4.75 10.96
CA ILE A 147 -0.46 -4.64 12.19
C ILE A 147 -1.88 -5.17 12.02
N ILE A 148 -2.57 -4.81 10.95
CA ILE A 148 -3.93 -5.32 10.69
C ILE A 148 -3.95 -6.84 10.38
N GLY A 149 -2.82 -7.38 9.93
CA GLY A 149 -2.65 -8.81 9.68
C GLY A 149 -2.26 -9.62 10.91
N LEU A 150 -1.85 -8.97 12.02
CA LEU A 150 -1.50 -9.68 13.25
C LEU A 150 -2.66 -10.51 13.78
N LYS A 151 -2.32 -11.69 14.28
CA LYS A 151 -3.23 -12.56 15.04
C LYS A 151 -2.97 -12.42 16.52
N VAL A 152 -3.91 -12.87 17.34
CA VAL A 152 -3.75 -12.91 18.79
C VAL A 152 -2.55 -13.79 19.18
N GLU A 153 -2.37 -14.92 18.51
CA GLU A 153 -1.24 -15.85 18.72
C GLU A 153 0.14 -15.26 18.42
N ASP A 154 0.21 -14.18 17.66
CA ASP A 154 1.47 -13.49 17.32
C ASP A 154 1.97 -12.62 18.48
N VAL A 155 1.17 -12.41 19.51
CA VAL A 155 1.50 -11.56 20.66
C VAL A 155 1.83 -12.43 21.88
N ASN A 156 3.05 -12.32 22.36
CA ASN A 156 3.45 -12.93 23.61
C ASN A 156 3.66 -11.85 24.68
N LEU A 157 2.65 -11.66 25.54
CA LEU A 157 2.72 -10.65 26.60
C LEU A 157 3.67 -11.05 27.72
N ASP A 158 3.85 -12.33 27.99
CA ASP A 158 4.74 -12.79 29.08
C ASP A 158 6.19 -12.50 28.73
N LEU A 159 6.61 -12.86 27.54
CA LEU A 159 7.95 -12.63 27.01
C LEU A 159 8.10 -11.24 26.36
N SER A 160 7.03 -10.44 26.31
CA SER A 160 7.00 -9.06 25.82
C SER A 160 7.53 -8.91 24.38
N TYR A 161 7.01 -9.69 23.45
CA TYR A 161 7.31 -9.58 22.02
C TYR A 161 6.08 -9.78 21.13
N VAL A 162 6.21 -9.37 19.86
CA VAL A 162 5.26 -9.63 18.78
C VAL A 162 5.99 -10.28 17.62
N ARG A 163 5.40 -11.33 17.02
CA ARG A 163 5.86 -11.91 15.76
C ARG A 163 5.20 -11.19 14.60
N CYS A 164 6.01 -10.61 13.74
CA CYS A 164 5.55 -9.88 12.57
C CYS A 164 5.81 -10.71 11.31
N HIS A 165 4.77 -10.95 10.55
CA HIS A 165 4.84 -11.62 9.26
C HIS A 165 4.74 -10.58 8.14
N ASP A 166 5.73 -10.56 7.23
CA ASP A 166 5.62 -9.74 6.04
C ASP A 166 4.95 -10.52 4.89
N ASN A 167 4.58 -9.81 3.84
CA ASN A 167 3.95 -10.41 2.65
C ASN A 167 4.87 -11.36 1.86
N ARG A 168 6.10 -11.61 2.31
CA ARG A 168 7.07 -12.56 1.73
C ARG A 168 7.27 -13.79 2.61
N HIS A 169 6.40 -14.00 3.59
CA HIS A 169 6.54 -15.04 4.62
C HIS A 169 7.81 -14.89 5.48
N TYR A 170 8.41 -13.70 5.47
CA TYR A 170 9.51 -13.41 6.37
C TYR A 170 8.96 -13.04 7.74
N GLU A 171 9.37 -13.80 8.74
CA GLU A 171 8.99 -13.61 10.13
C GLU A 171 10.11 -12.86 10.88
N ARG A 172 9.71 -11.87 11.69
CA ARG A 172 10.62 -11.22 12.63
C ARG A 172 9.95 -11.03 13.98
N THR A 173 10.69 -11.29 15.03
CA THR A 173 10.26 -11.03 16.40
C THR A 173 10.68 -9.64 16.82
N ILE A 174 9.74 -8.84 17.34
CA ILE A 174 9.97 -7.46 17.75
C ILE A 174 9.63 -7.33 19.23
N PRO A 175 10.57 -6.92 20.09
CA PRO A 175 10.29 -6.68 21.51
C PRO A 175 9.34 -5.48 21.66
N ILE A 176 8.43 -5.55 22.63
CA ILE A 176 7.51 -4.46 22.97
C ILE A 176 7.76 -3.94 24.37
N GLY A 177 7.71 -2.62 24.51
CA GLY A 177 7.87 -1.94 25.80
C GLY A 177 6.63 -2.05 26.69
N ARG A 178 6.77 -1.59 27.93
CA ARG A 178 5.72 -1.66 28.97
C ARG A 178 4.40 -1.00 28.52
N SER A 179 4.46 0.19 27.89
CA SER A 179 3.26 0.92 27.45
C SER A 179 2.45 0.12 26.45
N ALA A 180 3.09 -0.41 25.39
CA ALA A 180 2.41 -1.24 24.41
C ALA A 180 1.87 -2.52 25.00
N LYS A 181 2.64 -3.20 25.88
CA LYS A 181 2.20 -4.39 26.62
C LYS A 181 0.92 -4.12 27.43
N THR A 182 0.89 -3.04 28.19
CA THR A 182 -0.28 -2.67 29.02
C THR A 182 -1.48 -2.36 28.13
N ALA A 183 -1.31 -1.54 27.09
CA ALA A 183 -2.40 -1.17 26.19
C ALA A 183 -2.99 -2.39 25.46
N ILE A 184 -2.14 -3.31 24.98
CA ILE A 184 -2.60 -4.55 24.35
C ILE A 184 -3.35 -5.44 25.36
N LYS A 185 -2.84 -5.58 26.59
CA LYS A 185 -3.49 -6.35 27.63
C LYS A 185 -4.90 -5.82 27.94
N ASP A 186 -5.06 -4.51 28.02
CA ASP A 186 -6.37 -3.90 28.27
C ASP A 186 -7.31 -4.05 27.07
N TYR A 187 -6.76 -3.96 25.85
CA TYR A 187 -7.55 -4.20 24.64
C TYR A 187 -8.00 -5.66 24.53
N LEU A 188 -7.17 -6.64 24.83
CA LEU A 188 -7.55 -8.05 24.75
C LEU A 188 -8.78 -8.39 25.63
N LYS A 189 -8.93 -7.74 26.77
CA LYS A 189 -10.11 -7.94 27.65
C LYS A 189 -11.43 -7.61 26.95
N ILE A 190 -11.45 -6.57 26.12
CA ILE A 190 -12.65 -6.15 25.39
C ILE A 190 -12.75 -6.82 24.02
N ARG A 191 -11.60 -7.15 23.40
CA ARG A 191 -11.56 -7.79 22.09
C ARG A 191 -12.38 -9.08 22.06
N ASP A 192 -12.24 -9.90 23.10
CA ASP A 192 -12.93 -11.20 23.20
C ASP A 192 -14.46 -11.04 23.34
N LEU A 193 -14.93 -9.84 23.73
CA LEU A 193 -16.37 -9.53 23.80
C LEU A 193 -16.92 -9.04 22.45
N ILE A 194 -16.09 -8.42 21.61
CA ILE A 194 -16.53 -7.78 20.35
C ILE A 194 -16.15 -8.58 19.09
N ALA A 195 -15.14 -9.45 19.17
CA ALA A 195 -14.68 -10.21 18.02
C ALA A 195 -15.74 -11.19 17.52
N ALA A 196 -16.00 -11.20 16.22
CA ALA A 196 -16.89 -12.17 15.62
C ALA A 196 -16.29 -13.59 15.68
N ALA A 197 -17.15 -14.61 15.70
CA ALA A 197 -16.72 -15.99 15.72
C ALA A 197 -15.79 -16.31 14.53
N GLY A 198 -14.66 -16.94 14.83
CA GLY A 198 -13.66 -17.34 13.82
C GLY A 198 -12.70 -16.23 13.37
N VAL A 199 -12.80 -15.02 13.92
CA VAL A 199 -11.85 -13.94 13.64
C VAL A 199 -10.69 -14.01 14.63
N ASP A 200 -9.51 -14.40 14.16
CA ASP A 200 -8.28 -14.56 14.95
C ASP A 200 -7.36 -13.32 14.90
N ASN A 201 -7.68 -12.34 14.08
CA ASN A 201 -6.90 -11.09 14.00
C ASN A 201 -6.85 -10.36 15.34
N LEU A 202 -5.68 -9.82 15.69
CA LEU A 202 -5.50 -9.05 16.94
C LEU A 202 -6.44 -7.85 16.96
N PHE A 203 -6.43 -7.01 15.92
CA PHE A 203 -7.25 -5.81 15.85
C PHE A 203 -8.51 -6.04 15.01
N VAL A 204 -9.66 -5.78 15.64
CA VAL A 204 -10.97 -5.88 14.99
C VAL A 204 -11.68 -4.52 14.96
N ASN A 205 -12.58 -4.34 14.01
CA ASN A 205 -13.49 -3.19 13.98
C ASN A 205 -14.65 -3.39 14.98
N LEU A 206 -15.51 -2.39 15.13
CA LEU A 206 -16.66 -2.47 16.05
C LEU A 206 -17.73 -3.50 15.66
N ASN A 207 -17.65 -4.06 14.45
CA ASN A 207 -18.49 -5.17 14.00
C ASN A 207 -17.80 -6.54 14.21
N GLY A 208 -16.67 -6.58 14.94
CA GLY A 208 -15.92 -7.79 15.23
C GLY A 208 -15.10 -8.37 14.08
N GLN A 209 -15.07 -7.70 12.92
CA GLN A 209 -14.32 -8.14 11.74
C GLN A 209 -12.90 -7.56 11.73
N GLN A 210 -12.01 -8.17 10.95
CA GLN A 210 -10.65 -7.66 10.75
C GLN A 210 -10.64 -6.16 10.41
N LEU A 211 -9.75 -5.40 11.04
CA LEU A 211 -9.57 -3.99 10.76
C LEU A 211 -9.00 -3.78 9.34
N THR A 212 -9.49 -2.78 8.62
CA THR A 212 -8.97 -2.41 7.29
C THR A 212 -7.92 -1.33 7.40
N ARG A 213 -7.13 -1.13 6.32
CA ARG A 213 -6.13 -0.04 6.26
C ARG A 213 -6.75 1.36 6.39
N GLN A 214 -7.98 1.52 5.93
CA GLN A 214 -8.72 2.78 6.04
C GLN A 214 -9.36 2.95 7.43
N GLY A 215 -9.49 1.88 8.20
CA GLY A 215 -10.04 1.89 9.56
C GLY A 215 -8.99 2.13 10.64
N VAL A 216 -7.71 2.23 10.27
CA VAL A 216 -6.58 2.69 11.10
C VAL A 216 -6.40 4.19 10.88
#